data_91ebd85fa54882a08dbea7318dd39a14
#
_entry.id   91ebd85fa54882a08dbea7318dd39a14
#
_cell.length_a   1.000
_cell.length_b   1.000
_cell.length_c   1.000
_cell.angle_alpha   90.00
_cell.angle_beta   90.00
_cell.angle_gamma   90.00
#
_symmetry.space_group_name_H-M   'P 1'
#
loop_
_entity.id
_entity.type
_entity.pdbx_description
1 polymer ?
#
loop_
_entity_poly.entity_id
_entity_poly.type
_entity_poly.pdbx_seq_one_letter_code
_entity_poly.pdbx_strand_id
1 'polypeptide(L)'
;GGTIMLDEIGEMPLDMQTKLLRVVQEGIITRIGGSKPMSVDVRIIAVTNRDLKIEVELGRFRKDLYYRLNVLPIYLPPLRERKSDILPIIKYFINKISKKSDKKNIEIPEKYLKKMMNYKWPGNVRELENLVNLLVNTNSIPLEYFGKQKIDENNNILNIKKKYLSLEYVEKEHIVKTLKIFNNNITHSAKALGIRRNTLYNKIKKYNIKI
;
A
#
# COMPACT_ATOMS: atom_id res chain seq x y z
N GLY A 1 25.37 24.34 -13.12
CA GLY A 1 24.42 23.28 -13.48
C GLY A 1 24.27 22.23 -12.39
N GLY A 2 23.07 21.69 -12.26
CA GLY A 2 22.76 20.62 -11.33
C GLY A 2 21.51 19.88 -11.78
N THR A 3 21.13 18.80 -11.07
CA THR A 3 19.90 18.07 -11.36
C THR A 3 18.98 18.13 -10.13
N ILE A 4 17.73 18.50 -10.36
CA ILE A 4 16.67 18.44 -9.33
C ILE A 4 15.65 17.37 -9.73
N MET A 5 15.27 16.53 -8.78
CA MET A 5 14.18 15.57 -8.95
C MET A 5 12.97 16.08 -8.18
N LEU A 6 11.85 16.22 -8.86
CA LEU A 6 10.55 16.60 -8.29
C LEU A 6 9.69 15.36 -8.24
N ASP A 7 9.55 14.80 -7.05
CA ASP A 7 8.72 13.62 -6.81
C ASP A 7 7.26 14.04 -6.57
N GLU A 8 6.33 13.15 -6.95
CA GLU A 8 4.88 13.35 -6.83
C GLU A 8 4.38 14.65 -7.47
N ILE A 9 4.93 15.02 -8.65
CA ILE A 9 4.61 16.29 -9.33
C ILE A 9 3.08 16.43 -9.60
N GLY A 10 2.36 15.33 -9.75
CA GLY A 10 0.91 15.33 -9.95
C GLY A 10 0.10 15.78 -8.72
N GLU A 11 0.74 15.90 -7.54
CA GLU A 11 0.12 16.40 -6.31
C GLU A 11 0.37 17.89 -6.09
N MET A 12 1.16 18.53 -6.96
CA MET A 12 1.57 19.94 -6.79
C MET A 12 0.37 20.88 -6.94
N PRO A 13 0.13 21.81 -6.00
CA PRO A 13 -0.92 22.82 -6.10
C PRO A 13 -0.75 23.73 -7.34
N LEU A 14 -1.84 24.21 -7.91
CA LEU A 14 -1.85 24.99 -9.16
C LEU A 14 -1.00 26.28 -9.10
N ASP A 15 -0.95 26.93 -7.95
CA ASP A 15 -0.12 28.11 -7.73
C ASP A 15 1.39 27.79 -7.81
N MET A 16 1.79 26.64 -7.29
CA MET A 16 3.16 26.15 -7.37
C MET A 16 3.52 25.68 -8.79
N GLN A 17 2.55 25.10 -9.53
CA GLN A 17 2.75 24.74 -10.93
C GLN A 17 3.07 25.96 -11.79
N THR A 18 2.47 27.12 -11.50
CA THR A 18 2.77 28.37 -12.19
C THR A 18 4.22 28.83 -11.94
N LYS A 19 4.72 28.67 -10.72
CA LYS A 19 6.12 29.00 -10.39
C LYS A 19 7.09 28.03 -11.08
N LEU A 20 6.76 26.72 -11.05
CA LEU A 20 7.57 25.73 -11.75
C LEU A 20 7.62 25.95 -13.26
N LEU A 21 6.50 26.36 -13.86
CA LEU A 21 6.47 26.67 -15.30
C LEU A 21 7.49 27.76 -15.66
N ARG A 22 7.61 28.80 -14.86
CA ARG A 22 8.64 29.84 -15.06
C ARG A 22 10.05 29.29 -14.99
N VAL A 23 10.31 28.39 -14.04
CA VAL A 23 11.63 27.73 -13.92
C VAL A 23 11.95 26.93 -15.19
N VAL A 24 10.97 26.13 -15.67
CA VAL A 24 11.16 25.27 -16.84
C VAL A 24 11.28 26.07 -18.14
N GLN A 25 10.59 27.21 -18.25
CA GLN A 25 10.57 28.03 -19.47
C GLN A 25 11.70 29.06 -19.52
N GLU A 26 11.92 29.77 -18.43
CA GLU A 26 12.76 30.96 -18.37
C GLU A 26 14.07 30.71 -17.63
N GLY A 27 14.20 29.61 -16.90
CA GLY A 27 15.37 29.36 -16.03
C GLY A 27 15.49 30.39 -14.89
N ILE A 28 14.35 30.91 -14.39
CA ILE A 28 14.33 31.99 -13.39
C ILE A 28 13.61 31.52 -12.14
N ILE A 29 14.21 31.78 -10.99
CA ILE A 29 13.58 31.58 -9.67
C ILE A 29 13.58 32.89 -8.86
N THR A 30 12.69 32.95 -7.88
CA THR A 30 12.70 33.99 -6.84
C THR A 30 12.81 33.32 -5.48
N ARG A 31 13.74 33.78 -4.64
CA ARG A 31 13.87 33.22 -3.27
C ARG A 31 12.65 33.54 -2.44
N ILE A 32 12.31 32.65 -1.53
CA ILE A 32 11.23 32.87 -0.56
C ILE A 32 11.57 34.13 0.27
N GLY A 33 10.62 35.08 0.32
CA GLY A 33 10.83 36.39 0.99
C GLY A 33 11.66 37.38 0.23
N GLY A 34 12.16 37.01 -0.97
CA GLY A 34 12.91 37.93 -1.83
C GLY A 34 12.07 38.45 -3.01
N SER A 35 12.46 39.58 -3.58
CA SER A 35 11.81 40.15 -4.78
C SER A 35 12.71 40.08 -6.06
N LYS A 36 13.99 39.74 -5.90
CA LYS A 36 14.93 39.74 -7.04
C LYS A 36 14.90 38.40 -7.76
N PRO A 37 14.65 38.37 -9.09
CA PRO A 37 14.76 37.15 -9.89
C PRO A 37 16.24 36.75 -10.01
N MET A 38 16.47 35.42 -10.05
CA MET A 38 17.79 34.80 -10.22
C MET A 38 17.71 33.77 -11.34
N SER A 39 18.69 33.84 -12.26
CA SER A 39 18.82 32.79 -13.28
C SER A 39 19.40 31.52 -12.70
N VAL A 40 18.84 30.37 -13.11
CA VAL A 40 19.29 29.02 -12.74
C VAL A 40 19.41 28.17 -13.99
N ASP A 41 20.46 27.36 -14.02
CA ASP A 41 20.64 26.31 -15.02
C ASP A 41 20.56 24.96 -14.31
N VAL A 42 19.40 24.30 -14.45
CA VAL A 42 19.10 23.02 -13.75
C VAL A 42 18.42 22.03 -14.68
N ARG A 43 18.86 20.77 -14.60
CA ARG A 43 18.15 19.66 -15.19
C ARG A 43 17.01 19.26 -14.28
N ILE A 44 15.79 19.17 -14.82
CA ILE A 44 14.60 18.77 -14.06
C ILE A 44 14.21 17.33 -14.43
N ILE A 45 14.00 16.51 -13.41
CA ILE A 45 13.41 15.17 -13.52
C ILE A 45 12.10 15.19 -12.73
N ALA A 46 10.98 15.09 -13.43
CA ALA A 46 9.66 15.04 -12.80
C ALA A 46 9.18 13.59 -12.69
N VAL A 47 8.72 13.21 -11.50
CA VAL A 47 8.22 11.85 -11.20
C VAL A 47 6.79 11.95 -10.68
N THR A 48 5.93 11.05 -11.13
CA THR A 48 4.54 10.95 -10.64
C THR A 48 4.01 9.54 -10.82
N ASN A 49 3.09 9.16 -9.96
CA ASN A 49 2.28 7.94 -10.08
C ASN A 49 0.89 8.21 -10.71
N ARG A 50 0.55 9.48 -10.97
CA ARG A 50 -0.71 9.88 -11.61
C ARG A 50 -0.57 9.98 -13.11
N ASP A 51 -1.67 9.73 -13.82
CA ASP A 51 -1.76 10.08 -15.25
C ASP A 51 -1.99 11.59 -15.39
N LEU A 52 -0.92 12.31 -15.75
CA LEU A 52 -0.97 13.77 -15.89
C LEU A 52 -1.94 14.24 -16.99
N LYS A 53 -2.27 13.42 -18.01
CA LYS A 53 -3.28 13.77 -19.01
C LYS A 53 -4.65 13.87 -18.37
N ILE A 54 -5.00 12.87 -17.56
CA ILE A 54 -6.25 12.87 -16.81
C ILE A 54 -6.29 14.04 -15.83
N GLU A 55 -5.17 14.33 -15.13
CA GLU A 55 -5.12 15.48 -14.21
C GLU A 55 -5.29 16.82 -14.92
N VAL A 56 -4.83 16.93 -16.18
CA VAL A 56 -5.08 18.13 -17.03
C VAL A 56 -6.55 18.24 -17.41
N GLU A 57 -7.19 17.14 -17.81
CA GLU A 57 -8.64 17.12 -18.17
C GLU A 57 -9.51 17.49 -16.95
N LEU A 58 -9.10 17.08 -15.75
CA LEU A 58 -9.80 17.40 -14.51
C LEU A 58 -9.45 18.80 -13.96
N GLY A 59 -8.61 19.59 -14.66
CA GLY A 59 -8.22 20.93 -14.24
C GLY A 59 -7.30 20.97 -13.01
N ARG A 60 -6.74 19.85 -12.59
CA ARG A 60 -5.82 19.75 -11.42
C ARG A 60 -4.35 19.92 -11.81
N PHE A 61 -4.05 19.78 -13.09
CA PHE A 61 -2.70 20.03 -13.62
C PHE A 61 -2.77 20.97 -14.83
N ARG A 62 -1.84 21.91 -14.93
CA ARG A 62 -1.82 22.88 -16.03
C ARG A 62 -1.34 22.22 -17.32
N LYS A 63 -2.06 22.47 -18.40
CA LYS A 63 -1.76 21.95 -19.74
C LYS A 63 -0.40 22.44 -20.28
N ASP A 64 -0.06 23.71 -20.02
CA ASP A 64 1.21 24.31 -20.44
C ASP A 64 2.41 23.65 -19.75
N LEU A 65 2.32 23.42 -18.45
CA LEU A 65 3.37 22.73 -17.69
C LEU A 65 3.50 21.27 -18.12
N TYR A 66 2.39 20.57 -18.36
CA TYR A 66 2.39 19.20 -18.86
C TYR A 66 3.27 19.06 -20.12
N TYR A 67 3.03 19.89 -21.14
CA TYR A 67 3.80 19.81 -22.38
C TYR A 67 5.27 20.18 -22.22
N ARG A 68 5.61 20.99 -21.26
CA ARG A 68 7.01 21.33 -20.97
C ARG A 68 7.76 20.24 -20.20
N LEU A 69 7.07 19.49 -19.35
CA LEU A 69 7.68 18.37 -18.61
C LEU A 69 7.70 17.07 -19.42
N ASN A 70 6.69 16.83 -20.23
CA ASN A 70 6.51 15.57 -20.96
C ASN A 70 7.29 15.54 -22.30
N VAL A 71 8.56 15.90 -22.27
CA VAL A 71 9.44 15.90 -23.46
C VAL A 71 10.02 14.50 -23.69
N LEU A 72 10.47 13.83 -22.64
CA LEU A 72 11.03 12.48 -22.70
C LEU A 72 10.40 11.62 -21.60
N PRO A 73 9.21 11.06 -21.86
CA PRO A 73 8.53 10.22 -20.87
C PRO A 73 9.20 8.86 -20.71
N ILE A 74 9.40 8.44 -19.46
CA ILE A 74 9.88 7.11 -19.10
C ILE A 74 8.81 6.43 -18.28
N TYR A 75 8.25 5.34 -18.81
CA TYR A 75 7.27 4.53 -18.11
C TYR A 75 7.95 3.40 -17.34
N LEU A 76 7.72 3.34 -16.04
CA LEU A 76 8.18 2.26 -15.17
C LEU A 76 7.02 1.28 -14.92
N PRO A 77 7.04 0.07 -15.51
CA PRO A 77 5.99 -0.90 -15.30
C PRO A 77 5.96 -1.37 -13.84
N PRO A 78 4.78 -1.69 -13.28
CA PRO A 78 4.66 -2.26 -11.95
C PRO A 78 5.32 -3.64 -11.87
N LEU A 79 5.70 -4.06 -10.66
CA LEU A 79 6.48 -5.29 -10.44
C LEU A 79 5.78 -6.55 -10.99
N ARG A 80 4.44 -6.60 -10.97
CA ARG A 80 3.63 -7.70 -11.55
C ARG A 80 3.84 -7.89 -13.07
N GLU A 81 4.26 -6.86 -13.77
CA GLU A 81 4.52 -6.87 -15.23
C GLU A 81 5.97 -7.21 -15.57
N ARG A 82 6.87 -7.15 -14.57
CA ARG A 82 8.29 -7.48 -14.69
C ARG A 82 8.72 -8.58 -13.71
N LYS A 83 8.07 -9.73 -13.79
CA LYS A 83 8.26 -10.84 -12.86
C LYS A 83 9.71 -11.38 -12.84
N SER A 84 10.43 -11.26 -13.94
CA SER A 84 11.85 -11.59 -14.03
C SER A 84 12.72 -10.85 -13.03
N ASP A 85 12.31 -9.63 -12.66
CA ASP A 85 13.09 -8.77 -11.77
C ASP A 85 12.88 -9.12 -10.29
N ILE A 86 11.84 -9.88 -9.95
CA ILE A 86 11.52 -10.23 -8.57
C ILE A 86 12.69 -10.93 -7.87
N LEU A 87 13.24 -11.97 -8.47
CA LEU A 87 14.36 -12.72 -7.88
C LEU A 87 15.66 -11.89 -7.73
N PRO A 88 16.11 -11.15 -8.74
CA PRO A 88 17.24 -10.23 -8.60
C PRO A 88 17.03 -9.19 -7.49
N ILE A 89 15.86 -8.61 -7.40
CA ILE A 89 15.52 -7.59 -6.37
C ILE A 89 15.54 -8.23 -4.98
N ILE A 90 14.98 -9.43 -4.81
CA ILE A 90 15.02 -10.16 -3.55
C ILE A 90 16.46 -10.41 -3.10
N LYS A 91 17.31 -10.93 -4.02
CA LYS A 91 18.74 -11.16 -3.73
C LYS A 91 19.46 -9.88 -3.32
N TYR A 92 19.17 -8.78 -4.00
CA TYR A 92 19.70 -7.47 -3.66
C TYR A 92 19.33 -7.05 -2.23
N PHE A 93 18.03 -7.16 -1.85
CA PHE A 93 17.59 -6.80 -0.51
C PHE A 93 18.15 -7.72 0.57
N ILE A 94 18.19 -9.03 0.34
CA ILE A 94 18.83 -9.96 1.28
C ILE A 94 20.28 -9.53 1.54
N ASN A 95 21.05 -9.28 0.49
CA ASN A 95 22.44 -8.85 0.62
C ASN A 95 22.57 -7.51 1.36
N LYS A 96 21.69 -6.55 1.05
CA LYS A 96 21.65 -5.22 1.70
C LYS A 96 21.38 -5.33 3.20
N ILE A 97 20.44 -6.20 3.60
CA ILE A 97 19.99 -6.36 4.97
C ILE A 97 20.99 -7.23 5.76
N SER A 98 21.49 -8.31 5.16
CA SER A 98 22.46 -9.20 5.78
C SER A 98 23.77 -8.49 6.16
N LYS A 99 24.21 -7.54 5.31
CA LYS A 99 25.37 -6.69 5.63
C LYS A 99 25.16 -5.80 6.87
N LYS A 100 23.89 -5.45 7.18
CA LYS A 100 23.55 -4.61 8.35
C LYS A 100 23.32 -5.40 9.63
N SER A 101 22.96 -6.69 9.52
CA SER A 101 22.47 -7.49 10.66
C SER A 101 23.39 -8.68 11.03
N ASP A 102 24.60 -8.77 10.45
CA ASP A 102 25.55 -9.87 10.68
C ASP A 102 24.98 -11.29 10.42
N LYS A 103 23.81 -11.38 9.78
CA LYS A 103 23.16 -12.65 9.42
C LYS A 103 23.69 -13.13 8.07
N LYS A 104 24.52 -14.17 8.07
CA LYS A 104 25.06 -14.80 6.87
C LYS A 104 24.12 -15.92 6.38
N ASN A 105 24.01 -16.07 5.05
CA ASN A 105 23.31 -17.18 4.36
C ASN A 105 21.81 -17.31 4.63
N ILE A 106 21.07 -16.26 4.30
CA ILE A 106 19.59 -16.34 4.31
C ILE A 106 19.14 -16.90 2.96
N GLU A 107 18.69 -18.15 2.97
CA GLU A 107 18.02 -18.75 1.82
C GLU A 107 16.52 -18.62 1.93
N ILE A 108 15.88 -18.27 0.81
CA ILE A 108 14.42 -18.22 0.77
C ILE A 108 13.91 -19.62 0.41
N PRO A 109 13.11 -20.25 1.27
CA PRO A 109 12.50 -21.54 0.95
C PRO A 109 11.70 -21.48 -0.35
N GLU A 110 11.84 -22.50 -1.19
CA GLU A 110 11.22 -22.58 -2.53
C GLU A 110 9.69 -22.36 -2.48
N LYS A 111 9.06 -22.81 -1.40
CA LYS A 111 7.61 -22.60 -1.16
C LYS A 111 7.19 -21.13 -1.15
N TYR A 112 8.10 -20.23 -0.72
CA TYR A 112 7.84 -18.77 -0.74
C TYR A 112 8.15 -18.17 -2.09
N LEU A 113 9.21 -18.63 -2.77
CA LEU A 113 9.57 -18.14 -4.10
C LEU A 113 8.44 -18.32 -5.10
N LYS A 114 7.82 -19.52 -5.17
CA LYS A 114 6.66 -19.79 -6.04
C LYS A 114 5.49 -18.85 -5.76
N LYS A 115 5.23 -18.53 -4.48
CA LYS A 115 4.17 -17.60 -4.10
C LYS A 115 4.51 -16.16 -4.47
N MET A 116 5.75 -15.71 -4.23
CA MET A 116 6.23 -14.37 -4.58
C MET A 116 6.14 -14.11 -6.09
N MET A 117 6.48 -15.10 -6.93
CA MET A 117 6.40 -14.97 -8.39
C MET A 117 4.98 -14.81 -8.92
N ASN A 118 3.97 -15.33 -8.20
CA ASN A 118 2.56 -15.27 -8.58
C ASN A 118 1.80 -14.16 -7.88
N TYR A 119 2.42 -13.46 -6.96
CA TYR A 119 1.79 -12.39 -6.20
C TYR A 119 1.69 -11.11 -7.03
N LYS A 120 0.62 -10.31 -6.84
CA LYS A 120 0.33 -9.10 -7.64
C LYS A 120 1.18 -7.89 -7.26
N TRP A 121 1.78 -7.90 -6.09
CA TRP A 121 2.64 -6.82 -5.57
C TRP A 121 1.97 -5.43 -5.66
N PRO A 122 0.84 -5.19 -5.00
CA PRO A 122 0.17 -3.88 -5.03
C PRO A 122 1.06 -2.75 -4.54
N GLY A 123 1.92 -2.99 -3.54
CA GLY A 123 2.93 -2.05 -3.05
C GLY A 123 4.27 -2.12 -3.80
N ASN A 124 4.32 -2.84 -4.94
CA ASN A 124 5.49 -2.94 -5.81
C ASN A 124 6.78 -3.34 -5.05
N VAL A 125 7.89 -2.66 -5.36
CA VAL A 125 9.21 -2.93 -4.77
C VAL A 125 9.26 -2.61 -3.28
N ARG A 126 8.52 -1.61 -2.80
CA ARG A 126 8.44 -1.27 -1.36
C ARG A 126 7.82 -2.41 -0.55
N GLU A 127 6.77 -3.01 -1.07
CA GLU A 127 6.13 -4.17 -0.42
C GLU A 127 7.07 -5.38 -0.42
N LEU A 128 7.78 -5.62 -1.53
CA LEU A 128 8.77 -6.69 -1.63
C LEU A 128 9.92 -6.48 -0.63
N GLU A 129 10.45 -5.25 -0.50
CA GLU A 129 11.49 -4.92 0.48
C GLU A 129 11.02 -5.20 1.92
N ASN A 130 9.79 -4.77 2.26
CA ASN A 130 9.20 -5.02 3.58
C ASN A 130 9.04 -6.52 3.86
N LEU A 131 8.60 -7.30 2.87
CA LEU A 131 8.45 -8.73 3.02
C LEU A 131 9.80 -9.45 3.20
N VAL A 132 10.82 -9.03 2.45
CA VAL A 132 12.18 -9.57 2.60
C VAL A 132 12.75 -9.19 3.97
N ASN A 133 12.54 -7.95 4.45
CA ASN A 133 12.91 -7.54 5.80
C ASN A 133 12.24 -8.42 6.87
N LEU A 134 10.95 -8.71 6.72
CA LEU A 134 10.24 -9.60 7.63
C LEU A 134 10.86 -11.00 7.62
N LEU A 135 11.09 -11.57 6.44
CA LEU A 135 11.70 -12.90 6.29
C LEU A 135 13.08 -12.98 6.95
N VAL A 136 13.94 -11.99 6.71
CA VAL A 136 15.29 -11.93 7.28
C VAL A 136 15.28 -11.86 8.80
N ASN A 137 14.32 -11.13 9.38
CA ASN A 137 14.24 -10.94 10.82
C ASN A 137 13.54 -12.09 11.55
N THR A 138 12.53 -12.71 10.95
CA THR A 138 11.69 -13.74 11.60
C THR A 138 11.95 -15.15 11.08
N ASN A 139 12.75 -15.32 10.03
CA ASN A 139 12.95 -16.56 9.27
C ASN A 139 11.64 -17.19 8.75
N SER A 140 10.55 -16.44 8.72
CA SER A 140 9.25 -16.93 8.28
C SER A 140 8.44 -15.83 7.61
N ILE A 141 7.55 -16.24 6.68
CA ILE A 141 6.53 -15.37 6.11
C ILE A 141 5.18 -15.97 6.48
N PRO A 142 4.27 -15.21 7.11
CA PRO A 142 2.91 -15.69 7.36
C PRO A 142 2.27 -16.13 6.03
N LEU A 143 1.75 -17.36 5.98
CA LEU A 143 1.14 -17.90 4.76
C LEU A 143 -0.06 -17.07 4.29
N GLU A 144 -0.73 -16.42 5.23
CA GLU A 144 -1.85 -15.50 5.02
C GLU A 144 -1.46 -14.26 4.22
N TYR A 145 -0.16 -13.88 4.21
CA TYR A 145 0.33 -12.74 3.46
C TYR A 145 -0.02 -12.85 1.97
N PHE A 146 0.18 -14.03 1.39
CA PHE A 146 -0.12 -14.30 -0.02
C PHE A 146 -1.58 -14.71 -0.27
N GLY A 147 -2.35 -15.01 0.78
CA GLY A 147 -3.75 -15.47 0.68
C GLY A 147 -4.80 -14.37 0.64
N LYS A 148 -4.45 -13.14 0.97
CA LYS A 148 -5.39 -12.01 1.01
C LYS A 148 -5.60 -11.30 -0.34
N GLN A 149 -5.24 -11.94 -1.46
CA GLN A 149 -5.44 -11.37 -2.80
C GLN A 149 -6.85 -11.64 -3.37
N LYS A 150 -7.87 -11.22 -2.68
CA LYS A 150 -9.17 -10.88 -3.28
C LYS A 150 -9.65 -9.59 -2.64
N ILE A 151 -8.98 -8.51 -2.95
CA ILE A 151 -9.51 -7.17 -2.72
C ILE A 151 -9.45 -6.46 -4.07
N ASP A 152 -10.56 -6.52 -4.79
CA ASP A 152 -10.93 -5.49 -5.75
C ASP A 152 -11.10 -4.23 -4.92
N GLU A 153 -10.12 -3.30 -5.01
CA GLU A 153 -9.98 -2.16 -4.10
C GLU A 153 -11.17 -1.18 -4.12
N ASN A 154 -12.06 -1.23 -5.10
CA ASN A 154 -13.16 -0.26 -5.21
C ASN A 154 -14.55 -0.76 -4.77
N ASN A 155 -14.78 -2.07 -4.63
CA ASN A 155 -16.11 -2.56 -4.20
C ASN A 155 -16.09 -3.34 -2.87
N ASN A 156 -14.91 -3.79 -2.38
CA ASN A 156 -14.85 -4.67 -1.21
C ASN A 156 -14.56 -3.94 0.10
N ILE A 157 -13.90 -2.76 0.08
CA ILE A 157 -13.61 -2.01 1.31
C ILE A 157 -14.91 -1.54 1.98
N LEU A 158 -15.90 -1.10 1.19
CA LEU A 158 -17.21 -0.69 1.73
C LEU A 158 -18.02 -1.89 2.24
N ASN A 159 -17.98 -3.02 1.52
CA ASN A 159 -18.69 -4.25 1.94
C ASN A 159 -17.98 -4.98 3.10
N ILE A 160 -16.65 -5.01 3.11
CA ILE A 160 -15.86 -5.55 4.22
C ILE A 160 -16.03 -4.66 5.45
N LYS A 161 -15.88 -3.34 5.33
CA LYS A 161 -16.13 -2.40 6.44
C LYS A 161 -17.57 -2.53 6.96
N LYS A 162 -18.58 -2.61 6.08
CA LYS A 162 -19.97 -2.77 6.49
C LYS A 162 -20.25 -4.11 7.20
N LYS A 163 -19.59 -5.20 6.76
CA LYS A 163 -19.75 -6.53 7.36
C LYS A 163 -19.02 -6.66 8.71
N TYR A 164 -17.77 -6.17 8.82
CA TYR A 164 -16.95 -6.29 10.03
C TYR A 164 -17.19 -5.17 11.06
N LEU A 165 -17.81 -4.07 10.67
CA LEU A 165 -18.18 -2.97 11.56
C LEU A 165 -19.64 -3.06 12.03
N SER A 166 -20.44 -4.00 11.54
CA SER A 166 -21.79 -4.16 12.05
C SER A 166 -21.78 -4.77 13.46
N LEU A 167 -22.54 -4.19 14.37
CA LEU A 167 -22.71 -4.72 15.72
C LEU A 167 -23.15 -6.20 15.70
N GLU A 168 -23.99 -6.59 14.75
CA GLU A 168 -24.44 -7.96 14.56
C GLU A 168 -23.29 -8.93 14.23
N TYR A 169 -22.33 -8.50 13.41
CA TYR A 169 -21.18 -9.33 13.10
C TYR A 169 -20.27 -9.52 14.31
N VAL A 170 -19.96 -8.42 15.00
CA VAL A 170 -19.10 -8.45 16.20
C VAL A 170 -19.76 -9.27 17.30
N GLU A 171 -21.05 -9.13 17.50
CA GLU A 171 -21.84 -9.89 18.47
C GLU A 171 -21.83 -11.39 18.14
N LYS A 172 -22.08 -11.76 16.87
CA LYS A 172 -22.01 -13.15 16.41
C LYS A 172 -20.64 -13.78 16.69
N GLU A 173 -19.56 -13.11 16.27
CA GLU A 173 -18.19 -13.58 16.48
C GLU A 173 -17.88 -13.76 17.97
N HIS A 174 -18.30 -12.82 18.80
CA HIS A 174 -18.07 -12.87 20.24
C HIS A 174 -18.83 -14.04 20.88
N ILE A 175 -20.08 -14.28 20.49
CA ILE A 175 -20.88 -15.43 20.95
C ILE A 175 -20.22 -16.75 20.55
N VAL A 176 -19.77 -16.87 19.29
CA VAL A 176 -19.12 -18.10 18.80
C VAL A 176 -17.81 -18.37 19.57
N LYS A 177 -17.00 -17.36 19.81
CA LYS A 177 -15.76 -17.50 20.59
C LYS A 177 -16.05 -17.93 22.02
N THR A 178 -17.03 -17.31 22.66
CA THR A 178 -17.41 -17.64 24.05
C THR A 178 -17.96 -19.07 24.14
N LEU A 179 -18.83 -19.50 23.22
CA LEU A 179 -19.31 -20.88 23.18
C LEU A 179 -18.18 -21.89 23.06
N LYS A 180 -17.19 -21.64 22.20
CA LYS A 180 -16.01 -22.52 22.07
C LYS A 180 -15.19 -22.61 23.36
N ILE A 181 -14.96 -21.49 24.05
CA ILE A 181 -14.21 -21.46 25.34
C ILE A 181 -14.91 -22.33 26.40
N PHE A 182 -16.22 -22.31 26.45
CA PHE A 182 -17.00 -23.07 27.43
C PHE A 182 -17.55 -24.40 26.89
N ASN A 183 -16.92 -24.97 25.85
CA ASN A 183 -17.30 -26.27 25.26
C ASN A 183 -18.80 -26.37 24.96
N ASN A 184 -19.37 -25.32 24.39
CA ASN A 184 -20.80 -25.17 24.06
C ASN A 184 -21.77 -25.24 25.27
N ASN A 185 -21.27 -25.03 26.48
CA ASN A 185 -22.12 -24.95 27.67
C ASN A 185 -22.86 -23.61 27.71
N ILE A 186 -24.15 -23.65 27.37
CA ILE A 186 -25.02 -22.46 27.23
C ILE A 186 -25.11 -21.65 28.53
N THR A 187 -25.18 -22.34 29.68
CA THR A 187 -25.34 -21.66 30.98
C THR A 187 -24.08 -20.84 31.34
N HIS A 188 -22.92 -21.46 31.21
CA HIS A 188 -21.63 -20.76 31.48
C HIS A 188 -21.35 -19.67 30.45
N SER A 189 -21.65 -19.93 29.17
CA SER A 189 -21.47 -18.94 28.11
C SER A 189 -22.39 -17.73 28.29
N ALA A 190 -23.66 -17.94 28.66
CA ALA A 190 -24.60 -16.84 28.92
C ALA A 190 -24.16 -15.97 30.10
N LYS A 191 -23.66 -16.61 31.17
CA LYS A 191 -23.09 -15.89 32.34
C LYS A 191 -21.85 -15.06 31.95
N ALA A 192 -20.96 -15.65 31.16
CA ALA A 192 -19.76 -14.95 30.68
C ALA A 192 -20.08 -13.77 29.73
N LEU A 193 -21.13 -13.90 28.92
CA LEU A 193 -21.62 -12.85 28.03
C LEU A 193 -22.47 -11.78 28.74
N GLY A 194 -22.77 -11.95 30.05
CA GLY A 194 -23.62 -11.04 30.80
C GLY A 194 -25.07 -11.01 30.35
N ILE A 195 -25.58 -12.09 29.71
CA ILE A 195 -26.95 -12.16 29.19
C ILE A 195 -27.71 -13.36 29.78
N ARG A 196 -29.04 -13.30 29.69
CA ARG A 196 -29.89 -14.42 30.13
C ARG A 196 -29.78 -15.60 29.17
N ARG A 197 -29.88 -16.82 29.67
CA ARG A 197 -29.82 -18.05 28.87
C ARG A 197 -30.80 -18.06 27.68
N ASN A 198 -32.04 -17.61 27.87
CA ASN A 198 -33.02 -17.50 26.78
C ASN A 198 -32.60 -16.49 25.70
N THR A 199 -31.96 -15.37 26.10
CA THR A 199 -31.43 -14.40 25.17
C THR A 199 -30.33 -15.00 24.32
N LEU A 200 -29.43 -15.80 24.91
CA LEU A 200 -28.38 -16.51 24.18
C LEU A 200 -28.96 -17.50 23.16
N TYR A 201 -29.98 -18.29 23.54
CA TYR A 201 -30.69 -19.22 22.62
C TYR A 201 -31.27 -18.44 21.41
N ASN A 202 -31.97 -17.34 21.66
CA ASN A 202 -32.53 -16.52 20.58
C ASN A 202 -31.47 -15.98 19.64
N LYS A 203 -30.31 -15.56 20.18
CA LYS A 203 -29.17 -15.06 19.36
C LYS A 203 -28.51 -16.19 18.56
N ILE A 204 -28.33 -17.36 19.12
CA ILE A 204 -27.85 -18.57 18.44
C ILE A 204 -28.73 -18.89 17.24
N LYS A 205 -30.05 -18.87 17.44
CA LYS A 205 -31.05 -19.11 16.38
C LYS A 205 -31.01 -18.00 15.33
N LYS A 206 -31.02 -16.72 15.77
CA LYS A 206 -30.94 -15.53 14.86
C LYS A 206 -29.72 -15.58 13.95
N TYR A 207 -28.57 -15.96 14.49
CA TYR A 207 -27.30 -15.94 13.75
C TYR A 207 -26.94 -17.28 13.09
N ASN A 208 -27.83 -18.30 13.14
CA ASN A 208 -27.58 -19.64 12.62
C ASN A 208 -26.23 -20.23 13.10
N ILE A 209 -25.94 -20.12 14.40
CA ILE A 209 -24.71 -20.66 14.99
C ILE A 209 -24.92 -22.15 15.21
N LYS A 210 -24.05 -22.97 14.60
CA LYS A 210 -24.01 -24.41 14.86
C LYS A 210 -23.27 -24.67 16.18
N ILE A 211 -23.89 -25.32 17.11
CA ILE A 211 -23.36 -25.69 18.42
C ILE A 211 -22.87 -27.14 18.37
#